data_af1848f71209e2393d97556ce90730cf
#
_entry.id   af1848f71209e2393d97556ce90730cf
#
_cell.length_a   1.000
_cell.length_b   1.000
_cell.length_c   1.000
_cell.angle_alpha   90.00
_cell.angle_beta   90.00
_cell.angle_gamma   90.00
#
_symmetry.space_group_name_H-M   'P 1'
#
loop_
_entity.id
_entity.type
_entity.pdbx_description
1 polymer ?
#
loop_
_entity_poly.entity_id
_entity_poly.type
_entity_poly.pdbx_seq_one_letter_code
_entity_poly.pdbx_strand_id
1 'polypeptide(L)'
;MALAKEERYTYADYLGWDENERIELIYGAPVMMAPPSRRHQEILTELTRQLANFLEGKKCRVYPAPFGVRLFERADDSPEDVDTVVEPDIVVVCDHSKLDDQGCKGAPDMVIEILSPSTQRHDRLTKLNLYQRAGVGEYWIVNPEDRTVQVMVLENGLYRVTDVGTAQDVVKVNSLEGCYLELGKVFP
;
A
#
# COMPACT_ATOMS: atom_id res chain seq x y z
N MET A 1 10.72 6.55 -37.83
CA MET A 1 10.87 7.26 -36.56
C MET A 1 11.13 6.21 -35.50
N ALA A 2 12.37 6.10 -35.01
CA ALA A 2 12.67 5.18 -33.90
C ALA A 2 12.04 5.77 -32.63
N LEU A 3 11.15 5.02 -31.99
CA LEU A 3 10.66 5.37 -30.67
C LEU A 3 11.89 5.40 -29.73
N ALA A 4 12.04 6.48 -28.98
CA ALA A 4 13.06 6.55 -27.93
C ALA A 4 12.83 5.35 -27.02
N LYS A 5 13.88 4.58 -26.74
CA LYS A 5 13.84 3.47 -25.81
C LYS A 5 13.59 4.10 -24.44
N GLU A 6 12.41 3.90 -23.87
CA GLU A 6 12.15 4.30 -22.48
C GLU A 6 13.17 3.59 -21.60
N GLU A 7 13.94 4.36 -20.83
CA GLU A 7 14.84 3.79 -19.83
C GLU A 7 13.97 3.09 -18.78
N ARG A 8 14.27 1.82 -18.54
CA ARG A 8 13.63 1.03 -17.49
C ARG A 8 14.63 0.76 -16.39
N TYR A 9 14.23 1.05 -15.19
CA TYR A 9 15.00 0.87 -13.98
C TYR A 9 14.60 -0.40 -13.24
N THR A 10 15.53 -0.91 -12.45
CA THR A 10 15.35 -2.07 -11.57
C THR A 10 15.46 -1.67 -10.11
N TYR A 11 15.21 -2.60 -9.21
CA TYR A 11 15.41 -2.37 -7.78
C TYR A 11 16.90 -2.14 -7.45
N ALA A 12 17.81 -2.73 -8.23
CA ALA A 12 19.24 -2.43 -8.10
C ALA A 12 19.56 -0.96 -8.37
N ASP A 13 18.91 -0.35 -9.37
CA ASP A 13 19.02 1.08 -9.63
C ASP A 13 18.38 1.91 -8.52
N TYR A 14 17.17 1.51 -8.07
CA TYR A 14 16.41 2.15 -6.99
C TYR A 14 17.23 2.27 -5.70
N LEU A 15 18.00 1.24 -5.32
CA LEU A 15 18.88 1.25 -4.15
C LEU A 15 19.99 2.31 -4.22
N GLY A 16 20.28 2.83 -5.40
CA GLY A 16 21.27 3.89 -5.61
C GLY A 16 20.69 5.30 -5.65
N TRP A 17 19.36 5.46 -5.55
CA TRP A 17 18.71 6.78 -5.60
C TRP A 17 18.85 7.53 -4.27
N ASP A 18 18.60 8.84 -4.30
CA ASP A 18 18.66 9.67 -3.10
C ASP A 18 17.52 9.29 -2.13
N GLU A 19 17.88 8.86 -0.93
CA GLU A 19 16.91 8.48 0.14
C GLU A 19 16.01 9.64 0.58
N ASN A 20 16.37 10.90 0.25
CA ASN A 20 15.51 12.06 0.51
C ASN A 20 14.40 12.24 -0.52
N GLU A 21 14.49 11.58 -1.66
CA GLU A 21 13.47 11.61 -2.69
C GLU A 21 12.54 10.41 -2.52
N ARG A 22 11.25 10.69 -2.34
CA ARG A 22 10.23 9.64 -2.29
C ARG A 22 9.84 9.25 -3.71
N ILE A 23 10.29 8.10 -4.15
CA ILE A 23 10.08 7.58 -5.50
C ILE A 23 9.56 6.15 -5.41
N GLU A 24 8.48 5.86 -6.11
CA GLU A 24 8.05 4.48 -6.38
C GLU A 24 8.61 4.04 -7.74
N LEU A 25 8.87 2.76 -7.89
CA LEU A 25 9.23 2.15 -9.16
C LEU A 25 8.06 1.26 -9.63
N ILE A 26 7.44 1.60 -10.76
CA ILE A 26 6.29 0.84 -11.28
C ILE A 26 6.61 0.34 -12.69
N TYR A 27 6.78 -0.96 -12.83
CA TYR A 27 7.18 -1.60 -14.08
C TYR A 27 8.41 -0.95 -14.73
N GLY A 28 9.40 -0.61 -13.92
CA GLY A 28 10.64 0.04 -14.35
C GLY A 28 10.52 1.55 -14.60
N ALA A 29 9.37 2.15 -14.34
CA ALA A 29 9.19 3.60 -14.46
C ALA A 29 9.20 4.26 -13.06
N PRO A 30 10.05 5.30 -12.83
CA PRO A 30 10.07 6.03 -11.58
C PRO A 30 8.86 6.97 -11.49
N VAL A 31 8.20 6.96 -10.32
CA VAL A 31 7.04 7.80 -10.01
C VAL A 31 7.34 8.61 -8.76
N MET A 32 7.44 9.92 -8.92
CA MET A 32 7.70 10.84 -7.80
C MET A 32 6.47 10.96 -6.91
N MET A 33 6.65 10.85 -5.59
CA MET A 33 5.59 11.01 -4.61
C MET A 33 5.59 12.43 -4.02
N ALA A 34 4.40 13.01 -3.89
CA ALA A 34 4.24 14.30 -3.23
C ALA A 34 4.33 14.17 -1.70
N PRO A 35 4.82 15.21 -1.00
CA PRO A 35 4.79 15.22 0.46
C PRO A 35 3.34 15.12 0.98
N PRO A 36 3.09 14.33 2.04
CA PRO A 36 1.76 14.17 2.60
C PRO A 36 1.29 15.44 3.32
N SER A 37 -0.02 15.71 3.27
CA SER A 37 -0.64 16.79 4.04
C SER A 37 -0.77 16.43 5.53
N ARG A 38 -0.98 17.44 6.41
CA ARG A 38 -1.27 17.23 7.82
C ARG A 38 -2.45 16.27 8.01
N ARG A 39 -3.54 16.48 7.27
CA ARG A 39 -4.75 15.65 7.35
C ARG A 39 -4.48 14.19 6.95
N HIS A 40 -3.69 13.98 5.92
CA HIS A 40 -3.23 12.65 5.53
C HIS A 40 -2.48 11.98 6.68
N GLN A 41 -1.56 12.69 7.35
CA GLN A 41 -0.78 12.16 8.47
C GLN A 41 -1.63 11.86 9.71
N GLU A 42 -2.65 12.66 10.00
CA GLU A 42 -3.59 12.40 11.09
C GLU A 42 -4.36 11.08 10.85
N ILE A 43 -4.86 10.87 9.63
CA ILE A 43 -5.55 9.63 9.22
C ILE A 43 -4.60 8.44 9.28
N LEU A 44 -3.39 8.57 8.70
CA LEU A 44 -2.35 7.54 8.73
C LEU A 44 -2.05 7.09 10.16
N THR A 45 -1.81 8.07 11.04
CA THR A 45 -1.46 7.82 12.44
C THR A 45 -2.56 7.07 13.17
N GLU A 46 -3.81 7.48 12.99
CA GLU A 46 -4.94 6.85 13.71
C GLU A 46 -5.24 5.44 13.19
N LEU A 47 -5.23 5.22 11.88
CA LEU A 47 -5.39 3.88 11.29
C LEU A 47 -4.27 2.94 11.76
N THR A 48 -3.01 3.41 11.72
CA THR A 48 -1.86 2.64 12.20
C THR A 48 -2.00 2.30 13.68
N ARG A 49 -2.42 3.27 14.52
CA ARG A 49 -2.61 3.06 15.96
C ARG A 49 -3.68 1.98 16.24
N GLN A 50 -4.82 2.03 15.56
CA GLN A 50 -5.88 1.04 15.75
C GLN A 50 -5.41 -0.36 15.33
N LEU A 51 -4.76 -0.47 14.17
CA LEU A 51 -4.21 -1.74 13.69
C LEU A 51 -3.10 -2.27 14.62
N ALA A 52 -2.16 -1.43 15.04
CA ALA A 52 -1.08 -1.83 15.94
C ALA A 52 -1.60 -2.31 17.28
N ASN A 53 -2.58 -1.61 17.88
CA ASN A 53 -3.21 -2.05 19.11
C ASN A 53 -3.91 -3.40 18.98
N PHE A 54 -4.63 -3.63 17.85
CA PHE A 54 -5.27 -4.91 17.60
C PHE A 54 -4.25 -6.04 17.39
N LEU A 55 -3.14 -5.74 16.74
CA LEU A 55 -2.10 -6.73 16.39
C LEU A 55 -1.10 -7.00 17.51
N GLU A 56 -1.20 -6.30 18.65
CA GLU A 56 -0.33 -6.55 19.79
C GLU A 56 -0.43 -8.01 20.25
N GLY A 57 0.73 -8.68 20.35
CA GLY A 57 0.82 -10.09 20.71
C GLY A 57 0.36 -11.09 19.63
N LYS A 58 -0.03 -10.62 18.43
CA LYS A 58 -0.45 -11.48 17.31
C LYS A 58 0.67 -11.70 16.30
N LYS A 59 0.44 -12.61 15.35
CA LYS A 59 1.41 -12.95 14.30
C LYS A 59 1.63 -11.81 13.31
N CYS A 60 0.55 -11.17 12.84
CA CYS A 60 0.65 -10.12 11.81
C CYS A 60 1.29 -8.84 12.37
N ARG A 61 1.90 -8.05 11.48
CA ARG A 61 2.51 -6.76 11.80
C ARG A 61 2.00 -5.70 10.85
N VAL A 62 1.90 -4.46 11.34
CA VAL A 62 1.55 -3.27 10.57
C VAL A 62 2.77 -2.37 10.40
N TYR A 63 2.93 -1.86 9.19
CA TYR A 63 4.02 -0.97 8.81
C TYR A 63 3.43 0.26 8.10
N PRO A 64 3.55 1.46 8.68
CA PRO A 64 3.24 2.71 7.98
C PRO A 64 4.39 3.12 7.06
N ALA A 65 4.09 3.93 6.04
CA ALA A 65 5.10 4.54 5.17
C ALA A 65 6.09 5.42 5.96
N PRO A 66 7.38 5.48 5.53
CA PRO A 66 7.94 4.80 4.38
C PRO A 66 8.21 3.31 4.66
N PHE A 67 7.71 2.41 3.84
CA PHE A 67 7.94 0.97 3.92
C PHE A 67 7.87 0.36 2.52
N GLY A 68 9.01 -0.08 2.01
CA GLY A 68 9.14 -0.62 0.65
C GLY A 68 8.44 -1.97 0.47
N VAL A 69 7.68 -2.11 -0.61
CA VAL A 69 7.05 -3.37 -1.02
C VAL A 69 7.46 -3.72 -2.44
N ARG A 70 8.22 -4.77 -2.61
CA ARG A 70 8.67 -5.31 -3.90
C ARG A 70 7.63 -6.32 -4.38
N LEU A 71 6.56 -5.81 -5.01
CA LEU A 71 5.29 -6.53 -5.20
C LEU A 71 5.39 -7.86 -5.94
N PHE A 72 6.29 -7.98 -6.91
CA PHE A 72 6.42 -9.18 -7.74
C PHE A 72 7.70 -9.96 -7.50
N GLU A 73 8.49 -9.58 -6.48
CA GLU A 73 9.74 -10.27 -6.14
C GLU A 73 9.46 -11.71 -5.72
N ARG A 74 10.20 -12.63 -6.31
CA ARG A 74 10.19 -14.06 -6.00
C ARG A 74 11.39 -14.42 -5.14
N ALA A 75 11.38 -15.62 -4.58
CA ALA A 75 12.45 -16.08 -3.68
C ALA A 75 13.86 -16.09 -4.31
N ASP A 76 13.94 -16.36 -5.63
CA ASP A 76 15.19 -16.50 -6.35
C ASP A 76 15.54 -15.25 -7.19
N ASP A 77 14.74 -14.19 -7.14
CA ASP A 77 15.00 -12.96 -7.89
C ASP A 77 16.16 -12.18 -7.25
N SER A 78 17.03 -11.65 -8.10
CA SER A 78 18.04 -10.67 -7.72
C SER A 78 17.46 -9.25 -7.81
N PRO A 79 18.10 -8.23 -7.24
CA PRO A 79 17.61 -6.84 -7.35
C PRO A 79 17.43 -6.36 -8.80
N GLU A 80 18.18 -6.91 -9.74
CA GLU A 80 18.09 -6.62 -11.18
C GLU A 80 16.83 -7.20 -11.84
N ASP A 81 16.21 -8.20 -11.22
CA ASP A 81 14.99 -8.84 -11.73
C ASP A 81 13.70 -8.15 -11.25
N VAL A 82 13.82 -7.27 -10.26
CA VAL A 82 12.68 -6.57 -9.65
C VAL A 82 12.51 -5.20 -10.29
N ASP A 83 11.36 -4.94 -10.90
CA ASP A 83 11.03 -3.69 -11.59
C ASP A 83 9.88 -2.91 -10.94
N THR A 84 9.38 -3.37 -9.79
CA THR A 84 8.22 -2.76 -9.15
C THR A 84 8.39 -2.72 -7.63
N VAL A 85 8.58 -1.51 -7.11
CA VAL A 85 8.71 -1.18 -5.68
C VAL A 85 7.76 -0.04 -5.36
N VAL A 86 6.86 -0.25 -4.43
CA VAL A 86 5.89 0.75 -3.98
C VAL A 86 6.04 1.02 -2.49
N GLU A 87 5.59 2.20 -2.04
CA GLU A 87 5.51 2.59 -0.63
C GLU A 87 4.06 2.90 -0.25
N PRO A 88 3.22 1.88 -0.01
CA PRO A 88 1.86 2.12 0.43
C PRO A 88 1.81 2.84 1.77
N ASP A 89 0.76 3.62 2.01
CA ASP A 89 0.62 4.36 3.27
C ASP A 89 0.60 3.44 4.48
N ILE A 90 -0.10 2.29 4.41
CA ILE A 90 -0.07 1.26 5.47
C ILE A 90 -0.05 -0.13 4.83
N VAL A 91 0.80 -0.98 5.38
CA VAL A 91 0.96 -2.38 4.97
C VAL A 91 0.77 -3.30 6.17
N VAL A 92 0.03 -4.39 5.99
CA VAL A 92 -0.04 -5.48 6.99
C VAL A 92 0.55 -6.74 6.40
N VAL A 93 1.47 -7.37 7.14
CA VAL A 93 2.16 -8.60 6.77
C VAL A 93 1.99 -9.65 7.86
N CYS A 94 1.47 -10.82 7.49
CA CYS A 94 1.27 -11.95 8.39
C CYS A 94 2.29 -13.07 8.17
N ASP A 95 2.88 -13.14 6.98
CA ASP A 95 3.97 -14.07 6.67
C ASP A 95 5.33 -13.36 6.81
N HIS A 96 5.97 -13.56 7.95
CA HIS A 96 7.25 -12.91 8.25
C HIS A 96 8.41 -13.38 7.36
N SER A 97 8.26 -14.48 6.62
CA SER A 97 9.28 -14.91 5.64
C SER A 97 9.40 -13.94 4.46
N LYS A 98 8.39 -13.09 4.26
CA LYS A 98 8.40 -12.00 3.26
C LYS A 98 9.12 -10.74 3.74
N LEU A 99 9.53 -10.66 5.01
CA LEU A 99 10.15 -9.47 5.58
C LEU A 99 11.67 -9.58 5.57
N ASP A 100 12.30 -8.47 5.18
CA ASP A 100 13.73 -8.22 5.39
C ASP A 100 13.95 -6.78 5.86
N ASP A 101 15.21 -6.37 6.04
CA ASP A 101 15.55 -5.00 6.49
C ASP A 101 15.15 -3.91 5.48
N GLN A 102 14.88 -4.28 4.23
CA GLN A 102 14.49 -3.38 3.14
C GLN A 102 12.96 -3.28 2.97
N GLY A 103 12.17 -4.10 3.66
CA GLY A 103 10.71 -4.10 3.56
C GLY A 103 10.08 -5.46 3.31
N CYS A 104 9.07 -5.51 2.41
CA CYS A 104 8.31 -6.71 2.09
C CYS A 104 8.62 -7.23 0.69
N LYS A 105 8.87 -8.55 0.58
CA LYS A 105 9.03 -9.30 -0.66
C LYS A 105 7.69 -9.88 -1.10
N GLY A 106 7.26 -9.57 -2.32
CA GLY A 106 5.97 -10.00 -2.83
C GLY A 106 4.79 -9.28 -2.21
N ALA A 107 3.58 -9.79 -2.47
CA ALA A 107 2.34 -9.17 -2.01
C ALA A 107 2.16 -9.30 -0.49
N PRO A 108 1.89 -8.20 0.24
CA PRO A 108 1.46 -8.23 1.62
C PRO A 108 0.01 -8.75 1.75
N ASP A 109 -0.45 -8.99 2.98
CA ASP A 109 -1.83 -9.45 3.23
C ASP A 109 -2.84 -8.32 3.02
N MET A 110 -2.48 -7.08 3.38
CA MET A 110 -3.35 -5.91 3.27
C MET A 110 -2.54 -4.65 2.95
N VAL A 111 -3.14 -3.78 2.16
CA VAL A 111 -2.64 -2.43 1.84
C VAL A 111 -3.75 -1.39 2.07
N ILE A 112 -3.38 -0.24 2.62
CA ILE A 112 -4.24 0.95 2.70
C ILE A 112 -3.53 2.10 2.00
N GLU A 113 -4.26 2.80 1.12
CA GLU A 113 -3.85 4.04 0.48
C GLU A 113 -4.78 5.18 0.88
N ILE A 114 -4.20 6.29 1.33
CA ILE A 114 -4.91 7.50 1.70
C ILE A 114 -4.77 8.50 0.57
N LEU A 115 -5.86 8.85 -0.08
CA LEU A 115 -5.84 9.71 -1.26
C LEU A 115 -5.35 11.12 -0.94
N SER A 116 -4.53 11.66 -1.84
CA SER A 116 -4.19 13.08 -1.87
C SER A 116 -4.90 13.77 -3.05
N PRO A 117 -5.21 15.08 -2.97
CA PRO A 117 -5.88 15.79 -4.06
C PRO A 117 -5.12 15.76 -5.40
N SER A 118 -3.80 15.66 -5.36
CA SER A 118 -2.93 15.69 -6.53
C SER A 118 -2.81 14.36 -7.29
N THR A 119 -3.10 13.22 -6.63
CA THR A 119 -2.81 11.88 -7.17
C THR A 119 -4.07 11.06 -7.49
N GLN A 120 -5.26 11.58 -7.17
CA GLN A 120 -6.51 10.83 -7.09
C GLN A 120 -6.90 10.00 -8.32
N ARG A 121 -6.63 10.46 -9.52
CA ARG A 121 -7.22 9.82 -10.72
C ARG A 121 -6.32 8.74 -11.33
N HIS A 122 -5.04 9.02 -11.46
CA HIS A 122 -4.09 8.12 -12.10
C HIS A 122 -3.69 7.00 -11.15
N ASP A 123 -3.41 7.35 -9.89
CA ASP A 123 -2.94 6.39 -8.88
C ASP A 123 -4.02 5.36 -8.51
N ARG A 124 -5.29 5.77 -8.42
CA ARG A 124 -6.38 4.84 -8.08
C ARG A 124 -6.44 3.65 -9.02
N LEU A 125 -6.43 3.87 -10.34
CA LEU A 125 -6.55 2.80 -11.33
C LEU A 125 -5.24 2.01 -11.45
N THR A 126 -4.11 2.71 -11.45
CA THR A 126 -2.79 2.06 -11.56
C THR A 126 -2.52 1.17 -10.35
N LYS A 127 -2.67 1.71 -9.13
CA LYS A 127 -2.42 0.95 -7.89
C LYS A 127 -3.46 -0.15 -7.67
N LEU A 128 -4.74 0.08 -8.00
CA LEU A 128 -5.75 -0.98 -7.93
C LEU A 128 -5.37 -2.18 -8.80
N ASN A 129 -5.01 -1.94 -10.06
CA ASN A 129 -4.60 -3.00 -10.97
C ASN A 129 -3.29 -3.66 -10.52
N LEU A 130 -2.36 -2.86 -9.99
CA LEU A 130 -1.06 -3.32 -9.52
C LEU A 130 -1.23 -4.30 -8.34
N TYR A 131 -1.95 -3.89 -7.29
CA TYR A 131 -2.20 -4.73 -6.12
C TYR A 131 -3.04 -5.97 -6.45
N GLN A 132 -4.04 -5.82 -7.32
CA GLN A 132 -4.84 -6.95 -7.78
C GLN A 132 -3.97 -8.01 -8.50
N ARG A 133 -3.11 -7.58 -9.42
CA ARG A 133 -2.19 -8.47 -10.15
C ARG A 133 -1.13 -9.09 -9.24
N ALA A 134 -0.65 -8.35 -8.26
CA ALA A 134 0.31 -8.85 -7.29
C ALA A 134 -0.31 -9.87 -6.33
N GLY A 135 -1.62 -9.86 -6.14
CA GLY A 135 -2.32 -10.79 -5.25
C GLY A 135 -2.44 -10.27 -3.80
N VAL A 136 -2.45 -8.95 -3.60
CA VAL A 136 -2.73 -8.35 -2.29
C VAL A 136 -4.16 -8.71 -1.88
N GLY A 137 -4.33 -9.39 -0.74
CA GLY A 137 -5.60 -9.99 -0.33
C GLY A 137 -6.68 -8.96 -0.01
N GLU A 138 -6.32 -7.85 0.62
CA GLU A 138 -7.25 -6.77 0.98
C GLU A 138 -6.65 -5.40 0.65
N TYR A 139 -7.44 -4.55 0.01
CA TYR A 139 -7.03 -3.21 -0.38
C TYR A 139 -8.06 -2.17 0.05
N TRP A 140 -7.62 -1.17 0.79
CA TRP A 140 -8.45 -0.06 1.23
C TRP A 140 -8.06 1.24 0.55
N ILE A 141 -9.06 1.98 0.09
CA ILE A 141 -8.92 3.36 -0.38
C ILE A 141 -9.60 4.27 0.62
N VAL A 142 -8.82 5.14 1.26
CA VAL A 142 -9.30 6.14 2.21
C VAL A 142 -9.37 7.49 1.51
N ASN A 143 -10.55 8.10 1.46
CA ASN A 143 -10.75 9.43 0.91
C ASN A 143 -10.94 10.47 2.03
N PRO A 144 -9.92 11.31 2.29
CA PRO A 144 -10.02 12.35 3.33
C PRO A 144 -11.08 13.40 3.04
N GLU A 145 -11.33 13.72 1.77
CA GLU A 145 -12.28 14.78 1.36
C GLU A 145 -13.72 14.36 1.63
N ASP A 146 -14.09 13.18 1.16
CA ASP A 146 -15.43 12.64 1.34
C ASP A 146 -15.62 11.96 2.69
N ARG A 147 -14.54 11.77 3.47
CA ARG A 147 -14.50 11.06 4.75
C ARG A 147 -15.07 9.64 4.62
N THR A 148 -14.61 8.94 3.59
CA THR A 148 -15.05 7.57 3.26
C THR A 148 -13.87 6.61 3.17
N VAL A 149 -14.16 5.34 3.44
CA VAL A 149 -13.25 4.22 3.23
C VAL A 149 -13.94 3.21 2.33
N GLN A 150 -13.28 2.82 1.25
CA GLN A 150 -13.72 1.74 0.39
C GLN A 150 -12.85 0.50 0.68
N VAL A 151 -13.49 -0.60 1.03
CA VAL A 151 -12.85 -1.89 1.31
C VAL A 151 -13.01 -2.81 0.12
N MET A 152 -11.91 -3.37 -0.34
CA MET A 152 -11.88 -4.34 -1.43
C MET A 152 -11.15 -5.61 -1.00
N VAL A 153 -11.73 -6.75 -1.31
CA VAL A 153 -11.15 -8.08 -1.05
C VAL A 153 -10.91 -8.79 -2.37
N LEU A 154 -9.77 -9.45 -2.47
CA LEU A 154 -9.38 -10.21 -3.65
C LEU A 154 -10.10 -11.56 -3.66
N GLU A 155 -10.99 -11.77 -4.63
CA GLU A 155 -11.72 -13.01 -4.83
C GLU A 155 -11.54 -13.49 -6.28
N ASN A 156 -11.03 -14.68 -6.46
CA ASN A 156 -10.78 -15.27 -7.79
C ASN A 156 -9.95 -14.37 -8.72
N GLY A 157 -8.95 -13.64 -8.16
CA GLY A 157 -8.06 -12.76 -8.90
C GLY A 157 -8.63 -11.38 -9.24
N LEU A 158 -9.81 -11.03 -8.72
CA LEU A 158 -10.45 -9.73 -8.92
C LEU A 158 -10.84 -9.11 -7.59
N TYR A 159 -10.63 -7.79 -7.45
CA TYR A 159 -11.14 -7.06 -6.30
C TYR A 159 -12.66 -6.89 -6.35
N ARG A 160 -13.31 -7.24 -5.23
CA ARG A 160 -14.70 -6.92 -4.97
C ARG A 160 -14.80 -5.92 -3.85
N VAL A 161 -15.61 -4.88 -4.05
CA VAL A 161 -15.96 -3.95 -2.98
C VAL A 161 -16.87 -4.70 -2.00
N THR A 162 -16.39 -4.87 -0.78
CA THR A 162 -17.13 -5.58 0.29
C THR A 162 -17.78 -4.61 1.26
N ASP A 163 -17.25 -3.39 1.37
CA ASP A 163 -17.80 -2.36 2.24
C ASP A 163 -17.44 -0.95 1.77
N VAL A 164 -18.27 0.04 2.11
CA VAL A 164 -18.00 1.47 1.97
C VAL A 164 -18.44 2.16 3.26
N GLY A 165 -17.47 2.47 4.11
CA GLY A 165 -17.70 3.10 5.41
C GLY A 165 -17.55 4.61 5.37
N THR A 166 -18.31 5.30 6.23
CA THR A 166 -18.23 6.74 6.50
C THR A 166 -17.65 6.98 7.88
N ALA A 167 -17.46 8.26 8.25
CA ALA A 167 -16.96 8.64 9.58
C ALA A 167 -17.82 8.17 10.77
N GLN A 168 -19.01 7.62 10.55
CA GLN A 168 -19.91 7.13 11.60
C GLN A 168 -19.86 5.61 11.76
N ASP A 169 -19.13 4.94 10.90
CA ASP A 169 -19.16 3.49 10.81
C ASP A 169 -17.96 2.84 11.52
N VAL A 170 -18.16 1.57 11.84
CA VAL A 170 -17.11 0.65 12.25
C VAL A 170 -16.96 -0.39 11.15
N VAL A 171 -15.77 -0.47 10.55
CA VAL A 171 -15.51 -1.28 9.37
C VAL A 171 -14.66 -2.48 9.72
N LYS A 172 -15.03 -3.64 9.20
CA LYS A 172 -14.30 -4.89 9.40
C LYS A 172 -13.05 -4.94 8.52
N VAL A 173 -11.93 -5.38 9.09
CA VAL A 173 -10.74 -5.79 8.35
C VAL A 173 -10.88 -7.28 8.02
N ASN A 174 -11.03 -7.62 6.74
CA ASN A 174 -11.34 -9.00 6.34
C ASN A 174 -10.13 -9.94 6.44
N SER A 175 -8.92 -9.43 6.22
CA SER A 175 -7.66 -10.18 6.36
C SER A 175 -7.27 -10.46 7.81
N LEU A 176 -7.94 -9.82 8.78
CA LEU A 176 -7.64 -9.93 10.22
C LEU A 176 -8.90 -10.33 10.98
N GLU A 177 -9.00 -11.61 11.35
CA GLU A 177 -10.17 -12.12 12.08
C GLU A 177 -10.44 -11.33 13.37
N GLY A 178 -11.67 -10.84 13.51
CA GLY A 178 -12.10 -10.06 14.68
C GLY A 178 -11.57 -8.62 14.74
N CYS A 179 -10.91 -8.13 13.69
CA CYS A 179 -10.44 -6.75 13.61
C CYS A 179 -11.53 -5.83 13.05
N TYR A 180 -11.78 -4.75 13.76
CA TYR A 180 -12.71 -3.69 13.35
C TYR A 180 -12.09 -2.33 13.62
N LEU A 181 -12.20 -1.39 12.66
CA LEU A 181 -11.67 -0.04 12.79
C LEU A 181 -12.81 0.97 12.91
N GLU A 182 -12.70 1.85 13.92
CA GLU A 182 -13.67 2.91 14.21
C GLU A 182 -13.36 4.14 13.34
N LEU A 183 -14.10 4.38 12.26
CA LEU A 183 -13.83 5.47 11.33
C LEU A 183 -14.11 6.86 11.92
N GLY A 184 -14.93 6.95 12.96
CA GLY A 184 -15.17 8.20 13.70
C GLY A 184 -13.92 8.77 14.38
N LYS A 185 -12.92 7.93 14.65
CA LYS A 185 -11.61 8.35 15.18
C LYS A 185 -10.60 8.67 14.09
N VAL A 186 -10.81 8.14 12.89
CA VAL A 186 -9.89 8.26 11.74
C VAL A 186 -10.05 9.62 11.05
N PHE A 187 -11.27 10.09 10.93
CA PHE A 187 -11.54 11.34 10.24
C PHE A 187 -11.69 12.50 11.24
N PRO A 188 -10.73 13.45 11.26
CA PRO A 188 -10.75 14.60 12.15
C PRO A 188 -11.88 15.60 11.83
#